data_6aeaa9ea66cb5c2e226975386d8ddaba
#
_entry.id   6aeaa9ea66cb5c2e226975386d8ddaba
#
_cell.length_a   1.000
_cell.length_b   1.000
_cell.length_c   1.000
_cell.angle_alpha   90.00
_cell.angle_beta   90.00
_cell.angle_gamma   90.00
#
_symmetry.space_group_name_H-M   'P 1'
#
loop_
_entity.id
_entity.type
_entity.pdbx_description
1 polymer ?
#
loop_
_entity_poly.entity_id
_entity_poly.type
_entity_poly.pdbx_seq_one_letter_code
_entity_poly.pdbx_strand_id
1 'polypeptide(L)'
;SFKAYGGEILGVAGIAGSGQKELCETIAGLDRAVSGDIIFKGESIRSLTPRDIIKRGITMSFVPEDRLGMGLVGEMSIIDNVMLKSYQNLPGIMMDRTEGRKVADDIIEKLEVATPSPYHIVKKLSGGNIQKVLLGREINLNPDLLITAYPVRGLDIGASYLIYDILNEQKKKGVGVLFIGED
;
A
#
# COMPACT_ATOMS: atom_id res chain seq x y z
N SER A 1 -11.60 20.58 3.94
CA SER A 1 -10.73 19.84 4.90
C SER A 1 -11.48 18.63 5.44
N PHE A 2 -10.79 17.58 5.77
CA PHE A 2 -11.32 16.37 6.41
C PHE A 2 -10.34 15.87 7.47
N LYS A 3 -10.80 14.91 8.28
CA LYS A 3 -9.97 14.19 9.25
C LYS A 3 -10.19 12.70 9.05
N ALA A 4 -9.12 11.92 9.23
CA ALA A 4 -9.16 10.47 9.26
C ALA A 4 -8.60 10.01 10.60
N TYR A 5 -9.21 8.98 11.18
CA TYR A 5 -8.83 8.48 12.50
C TYR A 5 -8.34 7.03 12.41
N GLY A 6 -7.49 6.63 13.34
CA GLY A 6 -7.14 5.23 13.49
C GLY A 6 -8.39 4.39 13.79
N GLY A 7 -8.48 3.21 13.18
CA GLY A 7 -9.63 2.32 13.34
C GLY A 7 -10.87 2.71 12.54
N GLU A 8 -10.76 3.59 11.54
CA GLU A 8 -11.85 3.89 10.61
C GLU A 8 -11.45 3.66 9.16
N ILE A 9 -12.45 3.48 8.30
CA ILE A 9 -12.30 3.54 6.84
C ILE A 9 -13.01 4.81 6.39
N LEU A 10 -12.23 5.80 5.93
CA LEU A 10 -12.76 7.02 5.33
C LEU A 10 -12.83 6.83 3.82
N GLY A 11 -14.05 6.78 3.29
CA GLY A 11 -14.29 6.72 1.85
C GLY A 11 -14.25 8.10 1.19
N VAL A 12 -13.53 8.19 0.07
CA VAL A 12 -13.58 9.35 -0.84
C VAL A 12 -14.11 8.86 -2.17
N ALA A 13 -15.34 9.26 -2.49
CA ALA A 13 -16.00 8.96 -3.75
C ALA A 13 -15.94 10.17 -4.68
N GLY A 14 -15.88 9.91 -5.98
CA GLY A 14 -15.92 10.95 -7.00
C GLY A 14 -15.63 10.40 -8.38
N ILE A 15 -15.95 11.19 -9.39
CA ILE A 15 -15.71 10.85 -10.80
C ILE A 15 -14.19 10.75 -11.04
N ALA A 16 -13.76 9.75 -11.80
CA ALA A 16 -12.36 9.60 -12.18
C ALA A 16 -11.77 10.91 -12.75
N GLY A 17 -10.59 11.30 -12.27
CA GLY A 17 -9.95 12.56 -12.67
C GLY A 17 -10.36 13.80 -11.91
N SER A 18 -11.13 13.67 -10.81
CA SER A 18 -11.53 14.80 -9.95
C SER A 18 -10.50 15.16 -8.86
N GLY A 19 -9.25 14.70 -8.98
CA GLY A 19 -8.18 15.04 -8.04
C GLY A 19 -7.94 14.01 -6.94
N GLN A 20 -8.61 12.84 -6.98
CA GLN A 20 -8.42 11.80 -5.97
C GLN A 20 -7.01 11.22 -5.99
N LYS A 21 -6.42 11.03 -7.17
CA LYS A 21 -5.05 10.55 -7.33
C LYS A 21 -4.06 11.54 -6.73
N GLU A 22 -4.19 12.80 -7.10
CA GLU A 22 -3.35 13.91 -6.61
C GLU A 22 -3.46 14.06 -5.09
N LEU A 23 -4.66 13.85 -4.53
CA LEU A 23 -4.87 13.84 -3.08
C LEU A 23 -4.05 12.72 -2.41
N CYS A 24 -4.11 11.49 -2.93
CA CYS A 24 -3.34 10.37 -2.41
C CYS A 24 -1.85 10.60 -2.51
N GLU A 25 -1.37 11.03 -3.66
CA GLU A 25 0.05 11.29 -3.93
C GLU A 25 0.58 12.40 -3.03
N THR A 26 -0.23 13.45 -2.79
CA THR A 26 0.11 14.55 -1.89
C THR A 26 0.21 14.07 -0.44
N ILE A 27 -0.75 13.25 0.05
CA ILE A 27 -0.70 12.72 1.42
C ILE A 27 0.48 11.74 1.58
N ALA A 28 0.78 10.96 0.55
CA ALA A 28 1.91 10.03 0.55
C ALA A 28 3.28 10.75 0.40
N GLY A 29 3.28 12.06 0.19
CA GLY A 29 4.50 12.86 -0.01
C GLY A 29 5.13 12.70 -1.39
N LEU A 30 4.41 12.11 -2.34
CA LEU A 30 4.86 11.94 -3.73
C LEU A 30 4.68 13.22 -4.55
N ASP A 31 3.72 14.05 -4.15
CA ASP A 31 3.47 15.36 -4.73
C ASP A 31 3.37 16.44 -3.65
N ARG A 32 3.45 17.71 -4.03
CA ARG A 32 3.43 18.84 -3.10
C ARG A 32 2.04 19.46 -3.00
N ALA A 33 1.57 19.66 -1.77
CA ALA A 33 0.35 20.40 -1.52
C ALA A 33 0.51 21.88 -1.96
N VAL A 34 -0.35 22.35 -2.86
CA VAL A 34 -0.37 23.74 -3.33
C VAL A 34 -0.72 24.69 -2.19
N SER A 35 -1.71 24.34 -1.36
CA SER A 35 -2.17 25.14 -0.21
C SER A 35 -2.67 24.23 0.92
N GLY A 36 -2.91 24.81 2.08
CA GLY A 36 -3.37 24.07 3.26
C GLY A 36 -2.24 23.36 3.99
N ASP A 37 -2.56 22.43 4.89
CA ASP A 37 -1.60 21.63 5.64
C ASP A 37 -2.06 20.18 5.78
N ILE A 38 -1.11 19.26 5.99
CA ILE A 38 -1.36 17.85 6.24
C ILE A 38 -0.75 17.54 7.61
N ILE A 39 -1.63 17.28 8.57
CA ILE A 39 -1.22 16.95 9.93
C ILE A 39 -1.34 15.44 10.15
N PHE A 40 -0.25 14.80 10.52
CA PHE A 40 -0.20 13.39 10.88
C PHE A 40 0.31 13.24 12.31
N LYS A 41 -0.50 12.63 13.21
CA LYS A 41 -0.18 12.48 14.64
C LYS A 41 0.26 13.80 15.31
N GLY A 42 -0.35 14.92 14.92
CA GLY A 42 -0.06 16.23 15.49
C GLY A 42 1.07 17.01 14.83
N GLU A 43 1.78 16.43 13.88
CA GLU A 43 2.89 17.07 13.18
C GLU A 43 2.55 17.34 11.71
N SER A 44 3.00 18.51 11.19
CA SER A 44 2.85 18.82 9.76
C SER A 44 3.83 17.99 8.94
N ILE A 45 3.31 17.29 7.92
CA ILE A 45 4.10 16.52 6.98
C ILE A 45 4.09 17.11 5.56
N ARG A 46 3.43 18.27 5.38
CA ARG A 46 3.23 18.91 4.07
C ARG A 46 4.50 19.11 3.24
N SER A 47 5.60 19.47 3.89
CA SER A 47 6.86 19.80 3.22
C SER A 47 7.88 18.67 3.28
N LEU A 48 7.50 17.53 3.84
CA LEU A 48 8.40 16.40 3.99
C LEU A 48 8.44 15.58 2.70
N THR A 49 9.62 15.05 2.40
CA THR A 49 9.76 14.03 1.36
C THR A 49 9.30 12.67 1.93
N PRO A 50 8.93 11.68 1.08
CA PRO A 50 8.62 10.33 1.55
C PRO A 50 9.73 9.75 2.44
N ARG A 51 10.99 10.04 2.12
CA ARG A 51 12.15 9.60 2.90
C ARG A 51 12.19 10.24 4.30
N ASP A 52 11.84 11.52 4.41
CA ASP A 52 11.81 12.23 5.69
C ASP A 52 10.65 11.77 6.57
N ILE A 53 9.51 11.45 5.96
CA ILE A 53 8.36 10.83 6.61
C ILE A 53 8.78 9.49 7.24
N ILE A 54 9.44 8.63 6.46
CA ILE A 54 9.96 7.35 6.96
C ILE A 54 10.95 7.53 8.10
N LYS A 55 11.93 8.46 7.97
CA LYS A 55 12.94 8.72 9.02
C LYS A 55 12.34 9.19 10.35
N ARG A 56 11.18 9.84 10.32
CA ARG A 56 10.43 10.24 11.53
C ARG A 56 9.63 9.10 12.15
N GLY A 57 9.72 7.90 11.63
CA GLY A 57 8.94 6.75 12.08
C GLY A 57 7.45 6.84 11.74
N ILE A 58 7.07 7.73 10.84
CA ILE A 58 5.69 7.85 10.36
C ILE A 58 5.45 6.74 9.34
N THR A 59 4.66 5.76 9.73
CA THR A 59 4.32 4.65 8.85
C THR A 59 3.08 4.99 8.05
N MET A 60 3.23 5.02 6.74
CA MET A 60 2.14 5.29 5.80
C MET A 60 2.34 4.40 4.57
N SER A 61 1.35 3.61 4.24
CA SER A 61 1.38 2.73 3.08
C SER A 61 0.43 3.22 2.01
N PHE A 62 0.86 3.16 0.77
CA PHE A 62 0.09 3.63 -0.39
C PHE A 62 -0.10 2.49 -1.38
N VAL A 63 -1.35 2.17 -1.69
CA VAL A 63 -1.73 1.21 -2.71
C VAL A 63 -2.27 2.01 -3.90
N PRO A 64 -1.48 2.24 -4.95
CA PRO A 64 -1.87 3.08 -6.09
C PRO A 64 -2.85 2.35 -7.02
N GLU A 65 -3.56 3.14 -7.84
CA GLU A 65 -4.38 2.60 -8.93
C GLU A 65 -3.54 1.82 -9.95
N ASP A 66 -2.38 2.36 -10.34
CA ASP A 66 -1.41 1.68 -11.20
C ASP A 66 -0.50 0.75 -10.39
N ARG A 67 -0.88 -0.52 -10.32
CA ARG A 67 -0.20 -1.54 -9.52
C ARG A 67 1.22 -1.82 -9.95
N LEU A 68 1.49 -1.81 -11.27
CA LEU A 68 2.80 -2.16 -11.84
C LEU A 68 3.63 -0.93 -12.23
N GLY A 69 3.00 0.23 -12.43
CA GLY A 69 3.72 1.48 -12.72
C GLY A 69 4.22 2.19 -11.47
N MET A 70 3.43 2.15 -10.38
CA MET A 70 3.74 2.86 -9.13
C MET A 70 3.83 1.94 -7.90
N GLY A 71 3.11 0.83 -7.91
CA GLY A 71 3.01 -0.06 -6.75
C GLY A 71 4.11 -1.10 -6.69
N LEU A 72 4.23 -1.92 -7.69
CA LEU A 72 5.18 -3.03 -7.79
C LEU A 72 6.05 -2.90 -9.03
N VAL A 73 7.25 -3.45 -8.97
CA VAL A 73 8.13 -3.58 -10.14
C VAL A 73 7.79 -4.88 -10.85
N GLY A 74 7.12 -4.78 -11.99
CA GLY A 74 6.55 -5.94 -12.71
C GLY A 74 7.56 -7.01 -13.11
N GLU A 75 8.79 -6.62 -13.43
CA GLU A 75 9.87 -7.52 -13.85
C GLU A 75 10.56 -8.24 -12.67
N MET A 76 10.27 -7.85 -11.44
CA MET A 76 10.83 -8.45 -10.24
C MET A 76 9.93 -9.58 -9.71
N SER A 77 10.54 -10.48 -8.92
CA SER A 77 9.81 -11.52 -8.18
C SER A 77 8.96 -10.93 -7.04
N ILE A 78 8.08 -11.76 -6.46
CA ILE A 78 7.32 -11.37 -5.26
C ILE A 78 8.30 -11.04 -4.12
N ILE A 79 9.32 -11.87 -3.88
CA ILE A 79 10.34 -11.63 -2.85
C ILE A 79 11.03 -10.29 -3.07
N ASP A 80 11.50 -10.03 -4.28
CA ASP A 80 12.24 -8.79 -4.55
C ASP A 80 11.35 -7.56 -4.35
N ASN A 81 10.07 -7.63 -4.75
CA ASN A 81 9.10 -6.56 -4.51
C ASN A 81 8.82 -6.32 -3.02
N VAL A 82 8.75 -7.37 -2.21
CA VAL A 82 8.60 -7.26 -0.76
C VAL A 82 9.84 -6.59 -0.16
N MET A 83 11.02 -6.98 -0.59
CA MET A 83 12.28 -6.44 -0.08
C MET A 83 12.53 -4.98 -0.43
N LEU A 84 11.94 -4.44 -1.53
CA LEU A 84 12.08 -3.02 -1.90
C LEU A 84 11.67 -2.03 -0.81
N LYS A 85 10.81 -2.41 0.11
CA LYS A 85 10.37 -1.55 1.24
C LYS A 85 11.17 -1.80 2.53
N SER A 86 11.80 -2.95 2.68
CA SER A 86 12.47 -3.37 3.92
C SER A 86 14.00 -3.34 3.86
N TYR A 87 14.62 -3.25 2.67
CA TYR A 87 16.08 -3.36 2.50
C TYR A 87 16.87 -2.32 3.31
N GLN A 88 16.31 -1.13 3.57
CA GLN A 88 16.99 -0.07 4.31
C GLN A 88 17.12 -0.37 5.83
N ASN A 89 16.33 -1.31 6.33
CA ASN A 89 16.32 -1.71 7.74
C ASN A 89 17.18 -2.97 7.99
N LEU A 90 17.76 -3.56 6.94
CA LEU A 90 18.59 -4.75 7.05
C LEU A 90 20.04 -4.35 7.38
N PRO A 91 20.65 -4.93 8.41
CA PRO A 91 22.07 -4.70 8.71
C PRO A 91 22.94 -5.40 7.66
N GLY A 92 23.93 -4.67 7.11
CA GLY A 92 24.98 -5.24 6.26
C GLY A 92 24.88 -4.85 4.77
N ILE A 93 25.94 -5.21 4.03
CA ILE A 93 26.10 -4.90 2.59
C ILE A 93 25.41 -5.97 1.72
N MET A 94 25.19 -7.17 2.25
CA MET A 94 24.51 -8.26 1.54
C MET A 94 23.04 -8.32 1.94
N MET A 95 22.15 -8.28 0.93
CA MET A 95 20.71 -8.49 1.13
C MET A 95 20.43 -9.94 1.51
N ASP A 96 20.07 -10.19 2.77
CA ASP A 96 19.55 -11.49 3.20
C ASP A 96 18.12 -11.66 2.66
N ARG A 97 17.95 -12.54 1.69
CA ARG A 97 16.66 -12.88 1.10
C ARG A 97 15.80 -13.77 1.99
N THR A 98 16.34 -14.28 3.08
CA THR A 98 15.63 -15.20 3.98
C THR A 98 14.42 -14.54 4.60
N GLU A 99 14.57 -13.30 5.09
CA GLU A 99 13.46 -12.54 5.67
C GLU A 99 12.43 -12.15 4.61
N GLY A 100 12.89 -11.65 3.45
CA GLY A 100 12.01 -11.34 2.33
C GLY A 100 11.19 -12.55 1.85
N ARG A 101 11.80 -13.74 1.87
CA ARG A 101 11.10 -14.98 1.54
C ARG A 101 10.02 -15.32 2.56
N LYS A 102 10.29 -15.22 3.86
CA LYS A 102 9.29 -15.48 4.91
C LYS A 102 8.07 -14.56 4.74
N VAL A 103 8.31 -13.27 4.52
CA VAL A 103 7.23 -12.30 4.29
C VAL A 103 6.47 -12.63 3.00
N ALA A 104 7.15 -12.99 1.92
CA ALA A 104 6.49 -13.37 0.67
C ALA A 104 5.64 -14.65 0.83
N ASP A 105 6.17 -15.67 1.52
CA ASP A 105 5.45 -16.91 1.82
C ASP A 105 4.21 -16.63 2.69
N ASP A 106 4.32 -15.77 3.70
CA ASP A 106 3.22 -15.34 4.57
C ASP A 106 2.12 -14.58 3.79
N ILE A 107 2.50 -13.69 2.88
CA ILE A 107 1.57 -12.99 1.98
C ILE A 107 0.85 -13.98 1.06
N ILE A 108 1.58 -14.93 0.47
CA ILE A 108 1.03 -15.93 -0.44
C ILE A 108 -0.01 -16.78 0.29
N GLU A 109 0.31 -17.25 1.49
CA GLU A 109 -0.58 -18.09 2.29
C GLU A 109 -1.81 -17.31 2.78
N LYS A 110 -1.61 -16.19 3.48
CA LYS A 110 -2.70 -15.41 4.11
C LYS A 110 -3.67 -14.78 3.12
N LEU A 111 -3.17 -14.35 1.97
CA LEU A 111 -3.98 -13.70 0.94
C LEU A 111 -4.34 -14.65 -0.22
N GLU A 112 -4.03 -15.92 -0.08
CA GLU A 112 -4.34 -16.94 -1.09
C GLU A 112 -3.87 -16.51 -2.50
N VAL A 113 -2.61 -16.08 -2.62
CA VAL A 113 -2.04 -15.66 -3.90
C VAL A 113 -1.79 -16.88 -4.78
N ALA A 114 -2.52 -16.98 -5.89
CA ALA A 114 -2.30 -18.05 -6.86
C ALA A 114 -0.99 -17.81 -7.63
N THR A 115 0.08 -18.46 -7.19
CA THR A 115 1.43 -18.38 -7.76
C THR A 115 2.16 -19.70 -7.64
N PRO A 116 3.01 -20.07 -8.61
CA PRO A 116 3.80 -21.30 -8.51
C PRO A 116 4.91 -21.22 -7.45
N SER A 117 5.39 -20.02 -7.11
CA SER A 117 6.42 -19.82 -6.10
C SER A 117 6.58 -18.34 -5.74
N PRO A 118 7.22 -18.01 -4.59
CA PRO A 118 7.53 -16.62 -4.22
C PRO A 118 8.59 -15.96 -5.14
N TYR A 119 9.31 -16.76 -5.94
CA TYR A 119 10.24 -16.27 -6.96
C TYR A 119 9.56 -15.91 -8.28
N HIS A 120 8.25 -16.12 -8.41
CA HIS A 120 7.53 -15.83 -9.64
C HIS A 120 7.50 -14.33 -9.93
N ILE A 121 7.67 -13.99 -11.22
CA ILE A 121 7.70 -12.60 -11.70
C ILE A 121 6.29 -12.01 -11.61
N VAL A 122 6.15 -10.87 -10.95
CA VAL A 122 4.85 -10.28 -10.58
C VAL A 122 3.97 -9.97 -11.79
N LYS A 123 4.53 -9.46 -12.90
CA LYS A 123 3.73 -9.16 -14.11
C LYS A 123 3.06 -10.38 -14.76
N LYS A 124 3.48 -11.60 -14.41
CA LYS A 124 2.89 -12.85 -14.92
C LYS A 124 1.69 -13.31 -14.08
N LEU A 125 1.40 -12.66 -12.96
CA LEU A 125 0.25 -12.93 -12.13
C LEU A 125 -1.02 -12.31 -12.74
N SER A 126 -2.19 -12.83 -12.36
CA SER A 126 -3.46 -12.17 -12.65
C SER A 126 -3.58 -10.84 -11.90
N GLY A 127 -4.43 -9.92 -12.38
CA GLY A 127 -4.65 -8.61 -11.74
C GLY A 127 -5.01 -8.72 -10.26
N GLY A 128 -5.86 -9.69 -9.89
CA GLY A 128 -6.21 -9.95 -8.49
C GLY A 128 -5.02 -10.41 -7.65
N ASN A 129 -4.17 -11.27 -8.17
CA ASN A 129 -2.98 -11.73 -7.46
C ASN A 129 -1.91 -10.62 -7.34
N ILE A 130 -1.76 -9.77 -8.36
CA ILE A 130 -0.92 -8.57 -8.27
C ILE A 130 -1.40 -7.66 -7.13
N GLN A 131 -2.72 -7.44 -7.04
CA GLN A 131 -3.32 -6.62 -5.98
C GLN A 131 -3.11 -7.21 -4.58
N LYS A 132 -3.28 -8.52 -4.43
CA LYS A 132 -3.00 -9.24 -3.18
C LYS A 132 -1.54 -9.07 -2.74
N VAL A 133 -0.58 -9.25 -3.66
CA VAL A 133 0.85 -9.05 -3.36
C VAL A 133 1.13 -7.61 -2.96
N LEU A 134 0.59 -6.63 -3.69
CA LEU A 134 0.77 -5.22 -3.37
C LEU A 134 0.22 -4.89 -1.98
N LEU A 135 -1.05 -5.23 -1.73
CA LEU A 135 -1.69 -4.96 -0.46
C LEU A 135 -0.99 -5.70 0.70
N GLY A 136 -0.64 -6.98 0.49
CA GLY A 136 0.09 -7.78 1.47
C GLY A 136 1.43 -7.16 1.87
N ARG A 137 2.19 -6.66 0.90
CA ARG A 137 3.43 -5.92 1.15
C ARG A 137 3.19 -4.67 2.01
N GLU A 138 2.16 -3.89 1.67
CA GLU A 138 1.88 -2.65 2.39
C GLU A 138 1.40 -2.90 3.82
N ILE A 139 0.51 -3.85 4.04
CA ILE A 139 0.01 -4.15 5.39
C ILE A 139 1.07 -4.81 6.29
N ASN A 140 2.03 -5.53 5.70
CA ASN A 140 3.14 -6.14 6.46
C ASN A 140 4.05 -5.09 7.11
N LEU A 141 4.01 -3.83 6.65
CA LEU A 141 4.72 -2.72 7.27
C LEU A 141 4.05 -2.20 8.54
N ASN A 142 2.91 -2.76 8.95
CA ASN A 142 2.10 -2.31 10.09
C ASN A 142 1.82 -0.80 10.04
N PRO A 143 1.17 -0.29 8.99
CA PRO A 143 0.96 1.13 8.82
C PRO A 143 0.02 1.71 9.87
N ASP A 144 0.22 2.99 10.23
CA ASP A 144 -0.77 3.77 10.98
C ASP A 144 -1.85 4.31 10.06
N LEU A 145 -1.49 4.59 8.80
CA LEU A 145 -2.41 5.03 7.75
C LEU A 145 -2.16 4.21 6.49
N LEU A 146 -3.20 3.56 5.98
CA LEU A 146 -3.22 2.85 4.71
C LEU A 146 -4.06 3.63 3.70
N ILE A 147 -3.41 4.13 2.65
CA ILE A 147 -4.08 4.80 1.54
C ILE A 147 -4.29 3.79 0.42
N THR A 148 -5.52 3.64 -0.04
CA THR A 148 -5.88 2.73 -1.14
C THR A 148 -6.63 3.51 -2.22
N ALA A 149 -6.09 3.53 -3.43
CA ALA A 149 -6.75 4.13 -4.58
C ALA A 149 -7.24 3.02 -5.52
N TYR A 150 -8.55 2.96 -5.70
CA TYR A 150 -9.24 1.99 -6.57
C TYR A 150 -8.81 0.52 -6.36
N PRO A 151 -8.75 0.03 -5.10
CA PRO A 151 -8.09 -1.23 -4.79
C PRO A 151 -8.79 -2.46 -5.38
N VAL A 152 -10.05 -2.35 -5.77
CA VAL A 152 -10.83 -3.45 -6.36
C VAL A 152 -11.09 -3.29 -7.86
N ARG A 153 -10.60 -2.22 -8.49
CA ARG A 153 -10.86 -1.94 -9.89
C ARG A 153 -10.32 -3.06 -10.78
N GLY A 154 -11.17 -3.57 -11.68
CA GLY A 154 -10.82 -4.64 -12.60
C GLY A 154 -10.54 -5.98 -11.96
N LEU A 155 -11.05 -6.23 -10.75
CA LEU A 155 -11.03 -7.52 -10.09
C LEU A 155 -12.38 -8.22 -10.24
N ASP A 156 -12.35 -9.55 -10.13
CA ASP A 156 -13.57 -10.33 -9.97
C ASP A 156 -14.20 -10.11 -8.58
N ILE A 157 -15.44 -10.53 -8.43
CA ILE A 157 -16.22 -10.36 -7.20
C ILE A 157 -15.53 -11.01 -6.00
N GLY A 158 -14.99 -12.22 -6.15
CA GLY A 158 -14.35 -12.95 -5.06
C GLY A 158 -13.08 -12.24 -4.57
N ALA A 159 -12.23 -11.80 -5.50
CA ALA A 159 -11.04 -11.03 -5.18
C ALA A 159 -11.39 -9.67 -4.53
N SER A 160 -12.47 -9.02 -4.96
CA SER A 160 -12.92 -7.75 -4.38
C SER A 160 -13.36 -7.91 -2.92
N TYR A 161 -14.15 -8.95 -2.60
CA TYR A 161 -14.55 -9.23 -1.22
C TYR A 161 -13.35 -9.51 -0.32
N LEU A 162 -12.37 -10.29 -0.79
CA LEU A 162 -11.15 -10.53 -0.02
C LEU A 162 -10.40 -9.23 0.30
N ILE A 163 -10.30 -8.31 -0.67
CA ILE A 163 -9.68 -6.99 -0.44
C ILE A 163 -10.45 -6.21 0.62
N TYR A 164 -11.79 -6.19 0.57
CA TYR A 164 -12.60 -5.52 1.60
C TYR A 164 -12.41 -6.14 2.98
N ASP A 165 -12.34 -7.47 3.08
CA ASP A 165 -12.09 -8.16 4.35
C ASP A 165 -10.72 -7.80 4.91
N ILE A 166 -9.68 -7.75 4.09
CA ILE A 166 -8.33 -7.33 4.48
C ILE A 166 -8.35 -5.89 5.02
N LEU A 167 -9.01 -4.95 4.34
CA LEU A 167 -9.11 -3.56 4.79
C LEU A 167 -9.87 -3.46 6.12
N ASN A 168 -10.94 -4.23 6.29
CA ASN A 168 -11.68 -4.31 7.55
C ASN A 168 -10.83 -4.87 8.69
N GLU A 169 -9.99 -5.87 8.43
CA GLU A 169 -9.04 -6.38 9.43
C GLU A 169 -7.99 -5.31 9.81
N GLN A 170 -7.50 -4.52 8.87
CA GLN A 170 -6.61 -3.40 9.19
C GLN A 170 -7.31 -2.36 10.07
N LYS A 171 -8.55 -2.00 9.76
CA LYS A 171 -9.39 -1.13 10.60
C LYS A 171 -9.51 -1.67 12.03
N LYS A 172 -9.79 -2.97 12.21
CA LYS A 172 -9.90 -3.59 13.55
C LYS A 172 -8.59 -3.53 14.33
N LYS A 173 -7.44 -3.52 13.66
CA LYS A 173 -6.12 -3.34 14.26
C LYS A 173 -5.80 -1.88 14.63
N GLY A 174 -6.71 -0.95 14.38
CA GLY A 174 -6.52 0.46 14.67
C GLY A 174 -5.88 1.28 13.54
N VAL A 175 -5.67 0.68 12.36
CA VAL A 175 -5.15 1.39 11.18
C VAL A 175 -6.23 2.33 10.63
N GLY A 176 -5.86 3.58 10.35
CA GLY A 176 -6.70 4.48 9.56
C GLY A 176 -6.62 4.07 8.09
N VAL A 177 -7.77 3.90 7.42
CA VAL A 177 -7.81 3.55 5.99
C VAL A 177 -8.45 4.68 5.21
N LEU A 178 -7.71 5.25 4.27
CA LEU A 178 -8.26 6.18 3.27
C LEU A 178 -8.57 5.37 2.01
N PHE A 179 -9.86 5.18 1.74
CA PHE A 179 -10.34 4.38 0.62
C PHE A 179 -10.88 5.31 -0.49
N ILE A 180 -10.30 5.24 -1.66
CA ILE A 180 -10.78 5.94 -2.85
C ILE A 180 -11.42 4.93 -3.79
N GLY A 181 -12.69 5.16 -4.09
CA GLY A 181 -13.49 4.34 -4.99
C GLY A 181 -14.11 5.17 -6.11
N GLU A 182 -14.53 4.49 -7.17
CA GLU A 182 -15.48 5.01 -8.16
C GLU A 182 -16.90 4.76 -7.64
N ASP A 183 -17.83 5.66 -7.97
CA ASP A 183 -19.27 5.45 -7.81
C ASP A 183 -19.77 4.39 -8.79
#